data_a592d7c91b26b10dc78859fc8f06fc7c
#
_entry.id   a592d7c91b26b10dc78859fc8f06fc7c
#
_cell.length_a   1.000
_cell.length_b   1.000
_cell.length_c   1.000
_cell.angle_alpha   90.00
_cell.angle_beta   90.00
_cell.angle_gamma   90.00
#
_symmetry.space_group_name_H-M   'P 1'
#
loop_
_entity.id
_entity.type
_entity.pdbx_description
1 polymer ?
#
loop_
_entity_poly.entity_id
_entity_poly.type
_entity_poly.pdbx_seq_one_letter_code
_entity_poly.pdbx_strand_id
1 'polypeptide(L)'
;MESVEWAAWLDAPEYEFARQVLQRGIALLYLVAFLSSHNQFPALLGERGLLPVPEYVAAFSRLRRPTLFRWRYSDRLLRGVCWLGMAIATTLVLGLPQLGPPWVPMLAFLALWLLYMSIVNVGQTFYGFGWEMLLLEAGFIVAFLGSNQTPPPRTVLLLLVWLLFRLEFGAGLIKIRGGREWRDLTALYYHHETQPMPGPLSRQAHLLPKPVHRMEVVGNHFAQLVVPFFLFAPQPVASIAAGIVIFTQLWLVATGNFAWLNWATILLAFAAVSDPVAHAVVPAIPLDWHAAAGSAGAGASRSPVWWLAIVLAVTALLLVLSYRPIRNLLSRQQLMNASFNRWQLGNTYG
;
A
#
# COMPACT_ATOMS: atom_id res chain seq x y z
N MET A 1 -6.89 29.91 -24.46
CA MET A 1 -6.67 29.47 -23.07
C MET A 1 -5.24 29.02 -23.00
N GLU A 2 -4.35 29.85 -22.48
CA GLU A 2 -2.95 29.51 -22.29
C GLU A 2 -2.84 28.30 -21.36
N SER A 3 -2.38 27.22 -21.92
CA SER A 3 -2.02 26.01 -21.15
C SER A 3 -0.84 26.40 -20.27
N VAL A 4 -1.06 26.45 -18.98
CA VAL A 4 -0.06 26.86 -17.98
C VAL A 4 1.11 25.89 -18.07
N GLU A 5 2.21 26.31 -18.70
CA GLU A 5 3.41 25.46 -18.93
C GLU A 5 3.97 24.84 -17.66
N TRP A 6 3.83 25.53 -16.51
CA TRP A 6 4.25 25.01 -15.20
C TRP A 6 3.49 23.75 -14.76
N ALA A 7 2.30 23.48 -15.30
CA ALA A 7 1.55 22.26 -14.94
C ALA A 7 2.13 20.98 -15.60
N ALA A 8 2.92 21.13 -16.66
CA ALA A 8 3.49 19.99 -17.37
C ALA A 8 4.45 19.15 -16.51
N TRP A 9 5.16 19.77 -15.58
CA TRP A 9 6.08 19.05 -14.67
C TRP A 9 5.32 18.22 -13.58
N LEU A 10 4.03 18.52 -13.35
CA LEU A 10 3.18 17.75 -12.44
C LEU A 10 2.70 16.42 -13.06
N ASP A 11 2.70 16.33 -14.37
CA ASP A 11 2.33 15.13 -15.11
C ASP A 11 3.54 14.20 -15.27
N ALA A 12 3.33 12.89 -15.21
CA ALA A 12 4.36 11.86 -15.36
C ALA A 12 3.89 10.79 -16.37
N PRO A 13 3.79 11.15 -17.68
CA PRO A 13 3.31 10.23 -18.70
C PRO A 13 4.16 8.97 -18.85
N GLU A 14 5.39 8.99 -18.40
CA GLU A 14 6.32 7.87 -18.39
C GLU A 14 6.08 6.84 -17.26
N TYR A 15 4.94 6.91 -16.54
CA TYR A 15 4.57 6.01 -15.44
C TYR A 15 3.16 5.40 -15.61
N GLU A 16 2.70 5.24 -16.85
CA GLU A 16 1.39 4.66 -17.14
C GLU A 16 1.29 3.20 -16.70
N PHE A 17 2.33 2.40 -16.96
CA PHE A 17 2.40 1.02 -16.45
C PHE A 17 2.34 0.97 -14.93
N ALA A 18 3.09 1.83 -14.26
CA ALA A 18 3.08 1.93 -12.81
C ALA A 18 1.67 2.21 -12.29
N ARG A 19 0.94 3.16 -12.91
CA ARG A 19 -0.47 3.45 -12.55
C ARG A 19 -1.35 2.21 -12.70
N GLN A 20 -1.25 1.49 -13.83
CA GLN A 20 -2.07 0.30 -14.07
C GLN A 20 -1.80 -0.79 -13.02
N VAL A 21 -0.53 -1.04 -12.69
CA VAL A 21 -0.15 -2.02 -11.66
C VAL A 21 -0.66 -1.59 -10.29
N LEU A 22 -0.46 -0.34 -9.91
CA LEU A 22 -0.86 0.20 -8.61
C LEU A 22 -2.38 0.16 -8.42
N GLN A 23 -3.15 0.68 -9.36
CA GLN A 23 -4.60 0.71 -9.23
C GLN A 23 -5.19 -0.70 -9.21
N ARG A 24 -4.84 -1.56 -10.16
CA ARG A 24 -5.39 -2.92 -10.22
C ARG A 24 -4.89 -3.80 -9.08
N GLY A 25 -3.61 -3.68 -8.73
CA GLY A 25 -3.01 -4.46 -7.66
C GLY A 25 -3.58 -4.10 -6.28
N ILE A 26 -3.68 -2.81 -5.94
CA ILE A 26 -4.28 -2.37 -4.67
C ILE A 26 -5.77 -2.72 -4.63
N ALA A 27 -6.51 -2.61 -5.74
CA ALA A 27 -7.90 -3.07 -5.82
C ALA A 27 -8.03 -4.59 -5.59
N LEU A 28 -7.09 -5.39 -6.12
CA LEU A 28 -7.04 -6.83 -5.86
C LEU A 28 -6.80 -7.14 -4.39
N LEU A 29 -5.92 -6.40 -3.71
CA LEU A 29 -5.72 -6.55 -2.27
C LEU A 29 -6.98 -6.18 -1.49
N TYR A 30 -7.72 -5.14 -1.85
CA TYR A 30 -9.02 -4.84 -1.26
C TYR A 30 -10.03 -5.97 -1.49
N LEU A 31 -10.08 -6.55 -2.69
CA LEU A 31 -10.95 -7.69 -3.00
C LEU A 31 -10.67 -8.86 -2.05
N VAL A 32 -9.39 -9.22 -1.86
CA VAL A 32 -8.96 -10.28 -0.92
C VAL A 32 -9.30 -9.90 0.52
N ALA A 33 -9.08 -8.64 0.91
CA ALA A 33 -9.36 -8.16 2.27
C ALA A 33 -10.87 -8.20 2.60
N PHE A 34 -11.74 -7.77 1.69
CA PHE A 34 -13.19 -7.90 1.87
C PHE A 34 -13.66 -9.35 1.87
N LEU A 35 -13.10 -10.21 1.01
CA LEU A 35 -13.40 -11.64 1.00
C LEU A 35 -12.99 -12.31 2.31
N SER A 36 -11.81 -12.00 2.82
CA SER A 36 -11.33 -12.46 4.13
C SER A 36 -12.26 -11.99 5.26
N SER A 37 -12.63 -10.70 5.26
CA SER A 37 -13.56 -10.15 6.24
C SER A 37 -14.94 -10.81 6.15
N HIS A 38 -15.47 -11.04 4.95
CA HIS A 38 -16.74 -11.73 4.76
C HIS A 38 -16.76 -13.11 5.40
N ASN A 39 -15.66 -13.86 5.26
CA ASN A 39 -15.57 -15.24 5.72
C ASN A 39 -15.22 -15.39 7.21
N GLN A 40 -14.35 -14.52 7.73
CA GLN A 40 -13.75 -14.68 9.06
C GLN A 40 -14.35 -13.76 10.12
N PHE A 41 -14.72 -12.54 9.76
CA PHE A 41 -15.16 -11.52 10.70
C PHE A 41 -16.37 -11.96 11.54
N PRO A 42 -17.43 -12.61 10.99
CA PRO A 42 -18.57 -13.04 11.81
C PRO A 42 -18.21 -14.00 12.94
N ALA A 43 -17.26 -14.92 12.71
CA ALA A 43 -16.82 -15.87 13.74
C ALA A 43 -15.97 -15.18 14.84
N LEU A 44 -15.20 -14.17 14.49
CA LEU A 44 -14.28 -13.48 15.39
C LEU A 44 -14.97 -12.32 16.13
N LEU A 45 -15.75 -11.53 15.43
CA LEU A 45 -16.22 -10.20 15.83
C LEU A 45 -17.71 -9.97 15.58
N GLY A 46 -18.41 -10.94 14.98
CA GLY A 46 -19.85 -10.86 14.69
C GLY A 46 -20.72 -10.77 15.94
N GLU A 47 -22.04 -10.73 15.75
CA GLU A 47 -23.03 -10.64 16.85
C GLU A 47 -22.85 -11.74 17.90
N ARG A 48 -22.34 -12.91 17.51
CA ARG A 48 -22.04 -14.06 18.37
C ARG A 48 -20.59 -14.52 18.27
N GLY A 49 -19.69 -13.59 17.86
CA GLY A 49 -18.26 -13.85 17.72
C GLY A 49 -17.52 -13.88 19.06
N LEU A 50 -16.21 -14.12 19.00
CA LEU A 50 -15.33 -14.17 20.17
C LEU A 50 -15.26 -12.81 20.91
N LEU A 51 -15.21 -11.69 20.16
CA LEU A 51 -15.19 -10.31 20.67
C LEU A 51 -16.29 -9.49 19.94
N PRO A 52 -17.55 -9.59 20.37
CA PRO A 52 -18.68 -9.04 19.61
C PRO A 52 -18.59 -7.53 19.41
N VAL A 53 -18.69 -7.05 18.15
CA VAL A 53 -18.70 -5.62 17.81
C VAL A 53 -19.83 -4.86 18.51
N PRO A 54 -21.07 -5.38 18.69
CA PRO A 54 -22.12 -4.68 19.41
C PRO A 54 -21.72 -4.27 20.83
N GLU A 55 -21.05 -5.16 21.55
CA GLU A 55 -20.55 -4.89 22.93
C GLU A 55 -19.42 -3.87 22.91
N TYR A 56 -18.48 -4.01 21.96
CA TYR A 56 -17.39 -3.07 21.77
C TYR A 56 -17.90 -1.65 21.48
N VAL A 57 -18.85 -1.49 20.56
CA VAL A 57 -19.43 -0.18 20.21
C VAL A 57 -20.22 0.40 21.39
N ALA A 58 -20.94 -0.42 22.15
CA ALA A 58 -21.68 0.02 23.34
C ALA A 58 -20.74 0.50 24.45
N ALA A 59 -19.65 -0.24 24.71
CA ALA A 59 -18.65 0.10 25.73
C ALA A 59 -17.87 1.40 25.36
N PHE A 60 -17.59 1.60 24.07
CA PHE A 60 -16.87 2.75 23.55
C PHE A 60 -17.82 3.73 22.82
N SER A 61 -18.92 4.15 23.45
CA SER A 61 -19.92 5.07 22.88
C SER A 61 -19.31 6.38 22.33
N ARG A 62 -18.10 6.75 22.77
CA ARG A 62 -17.29 7.88 22.29
C ARG A 62 -16.24 7.47 21.24
N LEU A 63 -16.43 6.36 20.54
CA LEU A 63 -15.54 5.98 19.44
C LEU A 63 -15.37 7.16 18.48
N ARG A 64 -14.20 7.81 18.54
CA ARG A 64 -13.86 8.94 17.67
C ARG A 64 -13.42 8.49 16.26
N ARG A 65 -13.30 7.18 16.03
CA ARG A 65 -12.87 6.61 14.75
C ARG A 65 -14.07 6.47 13.81
N PRO A 66 -13.96 6.87 12.54
CA PRO A 66 -15.06 6.77 11.58
C PRO A 66 -15.35 5.30 11.25
N THR A 67 -16.62 4.92 11.38
CA THR A 67 -17.12 3.60 11.01
C THR A 67 -18.62 3.66 10.73
N LEU A 68 -19.09 2.90 9.74
CA LEU A 68 -20.51 2.73 9.44
C LEU A 68 -21.24 1.96 10.56
N PHE A 69 -20.50 1.15 11.32
CA PHE A 69 -21.04 0.31 12.39
C PHE A 69 -21.28 1.07 13.71
N ARG A 70 -21.03 2.36 13.76
CA ARG A 70 -21.20 3.17 14.96
C ARG A 70 -22.65 3.23 15.45
N TRP A 71 -23.62 3.31 14.52
CA TRP A 71 -25.04 3.44 14.85
C TRP A 71 -25.73 2.09 14.99
N ARG A 72 -25.34 1.14 14.18
CA ARG A 72 -25.89 -0.21 14.21
C ARG A 72 -24.89 -1.18 13.58
N TYR A 73 -24.57 -2.25 14.28
CA TYR A 73 -23.88 -3.41 13.73
C TYR A 73 -24.89 -4.54 13.54
N SER A 74 -24.73 -5.29 12.46
CA SER A 74 -25.30 -6.64 12.26
C SER A 74 -24.43 -7.41 11.28
N ASP A 75 -24.39 -8.72 11.42
CA ASP A 75 -23.64 -9.58 10.48
C ASP A 75 -24.18 -9.46 9.04
N ARG A 76 -25.47 -9.14 8.87
CA ARG A 76 -26.06 -8.88 7.54
C ARG A 76 -25.51 -7.58 6.94
N LEU A 77 -25.41 -6.52 7.75
CA LEU A 77 -24.84 -5.25 7.30
C LEU A 77 -23.35 -5.42 6.94
N LEU A 78 -22.57 -6.13 7.77
CA LEU A 78 -21.18 -6.44 7.46
C LEU A 78 -21.03 -7.17 6.13
N ARG A 79 -21.83 -8.23 5.92
CA ARG A 79 -21.80 -8.97 4.64
C ARG A 79 -22.16 -8.08 3.46
N GLY A 80 -23.16 -7.17 3.61
CA GLY A 80 -23.51 -6.19 2.59
C GLY A 80 -22.34 -5.26 2.26
N VAL A 81 -21.64 -4.75 3.28
CA VAL A 81 -20.44 -3.92 3.13
C VAL A 81 -19.34 -4.69 2.40
N CYS A 82 -19.10 -5.97 2.76
CA CYS A 82 -18.11 -6.80 2.10
C CYS A 82 -18.46 -7.07 0.63
N TRP A 83 -19.72 -7.40 0.31
CA TRP A 83 -20.18 -7.61 -1.06
C TRP A 83 -20.05 -6.35 -1.92
N LEU A 84 -20.43 -5.19 -1.38
CA LEU A 84 -20.27 -3.91 -2.07
C LEU A 84 -18.78 -3.61 -2.32
N GLY A 85 -17.93 -3.82 -1.30
CA GLY A 85 -16.48 -3.64 -1.43
C GLY A 85 -15.87 -4.57 -2.48
N MET A 86 -16.24 -5.86 -2.49
CA MET A 86 -15.80 -6.81 -3.50
C MET A 86 -16.27 -6.41 -4.91
N ALA A 87 -17.51 -5.96 -5.08
CA ALA A 87 -18.03 -5.54 -6.37
C ALA A 87 -17.26 -4.33 -6.91
N ILE A 88 -17.05 -3.27 -6.10
CA ILE A 88 -16.27 -2.09 -6.49
C ILE A 88 -14.82 -2.49 -6.81
N ALA A 89 -14.19 -3.30 -5.95
CA ALA A 89 -12.81 -3.74 -6.17
C ALA A 89 -12.67 -4.52 -7.48
N THR A 90 -13.63 -5.41 -7.80
CA THR A 90 -13.63 -6.16 -9.06
C THR A 90 -13.70 -5.24 -10.28
N THR A 91 -14.55 -4.20 -10.27
CA THR A 91 -14.61 -3.25 -11.38
C THR A 91 -13.27 -2.52 -11.60
N LEU A 92 -12.58 -2.15 -10.50
CA LEU A 92 -11.26 -1.52 -10.55
C LEU A 92 -10.16 -2.47 -11.06
N VAL A 93 -10.19 -3.75 -10.64
CA VAL A 93 -9.27 -4.79 -11.17
C VAL A 93 -9.46 -4.96 -12.67
N LEU A 94 -10.70 -4.96 -13.15
CA LEU A 94 -11.04 -5.05 -14.56
C LEU A 94 -10.70 -3.77 -15.34
N GLY A 95 -10.42 -2.66 -14.65
CA GLY A 95 -10.05 -1.38 -15.27
C GLY A 95 -11.25 -0.57 -15.77
N LEU A 96 -12.48 -0.92 -15.40
CA LEU A 96 -13.69 -0.24 -15.88
C LEU A 96 -13.79 1.24 -15.40
N PRO A 97 -13.58 1.57 -14.12
CA PRO A 97 -13.58 2.96 -13.67
C PRO A 97 -12.48 3.81 -14.33
N GLN A 98 -11.34 3.19 -14.68
CA GLN A 98 -10.20 3.86 -15.30
C GLN A 98 -10.47 4.34 -16.73
N LEU A 99 -11.51 3.83 -17.40
CA LEU A 99 -11.94 4.30 -18.73
C LEU A 99 -12.66 5.66 -18.66
N GLY A 100 -13.20 6.03 -17.49
CA GLY A 100 -13.90 7.28 -17.27
C GLY A 100 -12.99 8.46 -16.90
N PRO A 101 -13.57 9.62 -16.60
CA PRO A 101 -12.83 10.78 -16.08
C PRO A 101 -12.10 10.44 -14.75
N PRO A 102 -11.04 11.20 -14.36
CA PRO A 102 -10.19 10.86 -13.21
C PRO A 102 -10.92 10.80 -11.87
N TRP A 103 -12.07 11.47 -11.73
CA TRP A 103 -12.88 11.38 -10.52
C TRP A 103 -13.61 10.04 -10.35
N VAL A 104 -13.78 9.24 -11.43
CA VAL A 104 -14.48 7.93 -11.33
C VAL A 104 -13.65 6.90 -10.56
N PRO A 105 -12.40 6.59 -10.95
CA PRO A 105 -11.57 5.71 -10.12
C PRO A 105 -11.27 6.31 -8.74
N MET A 106 -11.15 7.65 -8.63
CA MET A 106 -10.99 8.32 -7.33
C MET A 106 -12.13 7.98 -6.38
N LEU A 107 -13.38 8.18 -6.78
CA LEU A 107 -14.55 7.88 -5.93
C LEU A 107 -14.64 6.39 -5.60
N ALA A 108 -14.33 5.51 -6.55
CA ALA A 108 -14.32 4.07 -6.33
C ALA A 108 -13.30 3.66 -5.24
N PHE A 109 -12.06 4.16 -5.30
CA PHE A 109 -11.06 3.90 -4.27
C PHE A 109 -11.39 4.55 -2.92
N LEU A 110 -11.92 5.76 -2.90
CA LEU A 110 -12.38 6.41 -1.66
C LEU A 110 -13.54 5.63 -1.02
N ALA A 111 -14.44 5.06 -1.83
CA ALA A 111 -15.48 4.16 -1.32
C ALA A 111 -14.88 2.89 -0.69
N LEU A 112 -13.93 2.22 -1.37
CA LEU A 112 -13.23 1.06 -0.79
C LEU A 112 -12.54 1.42 0.52
N TRP A 113 -11.83 2.55 0.55
CA TRP A 113 -11.17 3.06 1.74
C TRP A 113 -12.14 3.27 2.91
N LEU A 114 -13.29 3.93 2.69
CA LEU A 114 -14.30 4.19 3.72
C LEU A 114 -14.95 2.89 4.21
N LEU A 115 -15.31 1.98 3.29
CA LEU A 115 -15.91 0.69 3.62
C LEU A 115 -14.95 -0.16 4.45
N TYR A 116 -13.68 -0.27 4.02
CA TYR A 116 -12.68 -1.08 4.70
C TYR A 116 -12.23 -0.47 6.04
N MET A 117 -12.06 0.85 6.08
CA MET A 117 -11.78 1.57 7.33
C MET A 117 -12.89 1.35 8.37
N SER A 118 -14.15 1.22 7.92
CA SER A 118 -15.26 0.92 8.82
C SER A 118 -15.10 -0.45 9.49
N ILE A 119 -14.58 -1.45 8.77
CA ILE A 119 -14.28 -2.79 9.30
C ILE A 119 -13.07 -2.73 10.24
N VAL A 120 -11.97 -2.14 9.80
CA VAL A 120 -10.71 -2.06 10.58
C VAL A 120 -10.92 -1.32 11.91
N ASN A 121 -11.70 -0.23 11.91
CA ASN A 121 -11.91 0.58 13.12
C ASN A 121 -12.76 -0.11 14.21
N VAL A 122 -13.48 -1.17 13.88
CA VAL A 122 -14.19 -2.03 14.86
C VAL A 122 -13.55 -3.42 14.98
N GLY A 123 -12.46 -3.65 14.26
CA GLY A 123 -11.78 -4.95 14.15
C GLY A 123 -10.95 -5.35 15.38
N GLN A 124 -10.84 -4.48 16.38
CA GLN A 124 -10.18 -4.73 17.66
C GLN A 124 -8.77 -5.32 17.45
N THR A 125 -8.39 -6.35 18.22
CA THR A 125 -7.08 -7.00 18.13
C THR A 125 -6.88 -7.76 16.82
N PHE A 126 -7.95 -8.25 16.18
CA PHE A 126 -7.87 -9.03 14.94
C PHE A 126 -7.53 -8.19 13.69
N TYR A 127 -7.69 -6.88 13.77
CA TYR A 127 -7.36 -5.92 12.71
C TYR A 127 -6.32 -4.87 13.14
N GLY A 128 -5.59 -5.13 14.23
CA GLY A 128 -4.56 -4.24 14.77
C GLY A 128 -3.19 -4.35 14.08
N PHE A 129 -3.13 -4.80 12.84
CA PHE A 129 -1.88 -5.09 12.12
C PHE A 129 -1.46 -3.99 11.15
N GLY A 130 -0.15 -3.90 10.91
CA GLY A 130 0.43 -2.91 10.01
C GLY A 130 -0.06 -3.03 8.56
N TRP A 131 -0.36 -4.24 8.08
CA TRP A 131 -0.87 -4.45 6.73
C TRP A 131 -2.28 -3.89 6.50
N GLU A 132 -3.12 -3.80 7.54
CA GLU A 132 -4.43 -3.14 7.46
C GLU A 132 -4.27 -1.63 7.25
N MET A 133 -3.42 -1.01 8.06
CA MET A 133 -3.12 0.42 7.95
C MET A 133 -2.44 0.74 6.62
N LEU A 134 -1.56 -0.15 6.14
CA LEU A 134 -0.88 0.01 4.85
C LEU A 134 -1.87 -0.01 3.69
N LEU A 135 -2.80 -0.97 3.68
CA LEU A 135 -3.82 -1.07 2.63
C LEU A 135 -4.71 0.18 2.62
N LEU A 136 -5.11 0.68 3.79
CA LEU A 136 -5.92 1.90 3.90
C LEU A 136 -5.16 3.13 3.38
N GLU A 137 -3.90 3.32 3.78
CA GLU A 137 -3.12 4.48 3.35
C GLU A 137 -2.77 4.40 1.86
N ALA A 138 -2.34 3.23 1.36
CA ALA A 138 -2.05 3.00 -0.05
C ALA A 138 -3.30 3.21 -0.93
N GLY A 139 -4.44 2.67 -0.53
CA GLY A 139 -5.70 2.82 -1.26
C GLY A 139 -6.19 4.26 -1.33
N PHE A 140 -6.02 5.03 -0.24
CA PHE A 140 -6.31 6.46 -0.25
C PHE A 140 -5.42 7.22 -1.24
N ILE A 141 -4.11 6.97 -1.26
CA ILE A 141 -3.19 7.67 -2.15
C ILE A 141 -3.44 7.26 -3.62
N VAL A 142 -3.64 5.97 -3.89
CA VAL A 142 -3.91 5.45 -5.23
C VAL A 142 -5.19 6.02 -5.85
N ALA A 143 -6.16 6.44 -5.04
CA ALA A 143 -7.37 7.12 -5.50
C ALA A 143 -7.06 8.34 -6.38
N PHE A 144 -5.92 8.99 -6.17
CA PHE A 144 -5.53 10.23 -6.86
C PHE A 144 -4.56 10.02 -8.03
N LEU A 145 -4.34 8.78 -8.48
CA LEU A 145 -3.51 8.49 -9.68
C LEU A 145 -4.19 8.83 -11.01
N GLY A 146 -5.45 9.24 -10.98
CA GLY A 146 -6.20 9.60 -12.18
C GLY A 146 -6.75 8.39 -12.96
N SER A 147 -7.01 8.58 -14.24
CA SER A 147 -7.60 7.59 -15.14
C SER A 147 -6.81 7.52 -16.45
N ASN A 148 -7.23 6.64 -17.39
CA ASN A 148 -6.60 6.53 -18.70
C ASN A 148 -6.74 7.80 -19.58
N GLN A 149 -7.55 8.77 -19.15
CA GLN A 149 -7.75 10.05 -19.85
C GLN A 149 -6.75 11.13 -19.46
N THR A 150 -5.97 10.92 -18.40
CA THR A 150 -5.00 11.89 -17.87
C THR A 150 -3.68 11.21 -17.53
N PRO A 151 -2.52 11.88 -17.70
CA PRO A 151 -1.25 11.34 -17.21
C PRO A 151 -1.29 11.12 -15.69
N PRO A 152 -0.53 10.14 -15.15
CA PRO A 152 -0.37 9.99 -13.71
C PRO A 152 0.25 11.25 -13.09
N PRO A 153 -0.30 11.76 -11.97
CA PRO A 153 0.29 12.90 -11.29
C PRO A 153 1.61 12.52 -10.58
N ARG A 154 2.69 13.23 -10.89
CA ARG A 154 4.04 13.01 -10.34
C ARG A 154 4.06 13.09 -8.80
N THR A 155 3.32 14.04 -8.23
CA THR A 155 3.27 14.20 -6.77
C THR A 155 2.63 13.01 -6.07
N VAL A 156 1.61 12.37 -6.68
CA VAL A 156 0.97 11.16 -6.14
C VAL A 156 1.92 9.97 -6.20
N LEU A 157 2.67 9.80 -7.29
CA LEU A 157 3.72 8.79 -7.38
C LEU A 157 4.78 8.99 -6.30
N LEU A 158 5.23 10.23 -6.08
CA LEU A 158 6.18 10.56 -5.01
C LEU A 158 5.62 10.30 -3.61
N LEU A 159 4.31 10.48 -3.37
CA LEU A 159 3.67 10.10 -2.11
C LEU A 159 3.65 8.57 -1.90
N LEU A 160 3.46 7.79 -2.97
CA LEU A 160 3.55 6.32 -2.90
C LEU A 160 4.99 5.86 -2.66
N VAL A 161 5.97 6.47 -3.30
CA VAL A 161 7.40 6.24 -3.03
C VAL A 161 7.74 6.62 -1.59
N TRP A 162 7.21 7.73 -1.09
CA TRP A 162 7.36 8.14 0.31
C TRP A 162 6.73 7.15 1.30
N LEU A 163 5.57 6.58 0.97
CA LEU A 163 4.95 5.53 1.76
C LEU A 163 5.83 4.28 1.79
N LEU A 164 6.36 3.84 0.65
CA LEU A 164 7.30 2.74 0.54
C LEU A 164 8.59 3.00 1.33
N PHE A 165 9.15 4.20 1.22
CA PHE A 165 10.33 4.60 1.99
C PHE A 165 10.11 4.46 3.49
N ARG A 166 8.97 4.97 4.00
CA ARG A 166 8.63 4.88 5.43
C ARG A 166 8.48 3.44 5.89
N LEU A 167 7.91 2.58 5.05
CA LEU A 167 7.74 1.17 5.34
C LEU A 167 9.09 0.45 5.42
N GLU A 168 9.91 0.52 4.36
CA GLU A 168 11.18 -0.19 4.27
C GLU A 168 12.21 0.37 5.27
N PHE A 169 12.43 1.67 5.23
CA PHE A 169 13.41 2.31 6.12
C PHE A 169 13.01 2.21 7.59
N GLY A 170 11.69 2.32 7.88
CA GLY A 170 11.15 2.13 9.22
C GLY A 170 11.40 0.73 9.75
N ALA A 171 11.15 -0.30 8.94
CA ALA A 171 11.41 -1.70 9.28
C ALA A 171 12.91 -1.97 9.51
N GLY A 172 13.78 -1.40 8.68
CA GLY A 172 15.22 -1.49 8.86
C GLY A 172 15.70 -0.86 10.17
N LEU A 173 15.21 0.36 10.47
CA LEU A 173 15.58 1.08 11.70
C LEU A 173 15.16 0.33 12.97
N ILE A 174 13.96 -0.26 13.00
CA ILE A 174 13.49 -1.03 14.16
C ILE A 174 14.36 -2.25 14.40
N LYS A 175 14.77 -2.96 13.34
CA LYS A 175 15.68 -4.11 13.45
C LYS A 175 17.02 -3.70 14.09
N ILE A 176 17.61 -2.60 13.61
CA ILE A 176 18.89 -2.11 14.17
C ILE A 176 18.74 -1.58 15.60
N ARG A 177 17.62 -0.91 15.92
CA ARG A 177 17.39 -0.30 17.22
C ARG A 177 16.90 -1.28 18.29
N GLY A 178 16.00 -2.21 17.89
CA GLY A 178 15.26 -3.06 18.81
C GLY A 178 15.94 -4.39 19.14
N GLY A 179 16.56 -5.05 18.17
CA GLY A 179 17.02 -6.41 18.32
C GLY A 179 18.55 -6.54 18.31
N ARG A 180 19.14 -7.17 19.34
CA ARG A 180 20.54 -7.53 19.33
C ARG A 180 20.82 -8.57 18.23
N GLU A 181 19.91 -9.50 18.03
CA GLU A 181 20.00 -10.60 17.07
C GLU A 181 20.12 -10.10 15.62
N TRP A 182 19.49 -8.97 15.30
CA TRP A 182 19.62 -8.34 13.98
C TRP A 182 20.98 -7.69 13.79
N ARG A 183 21.54 -7.08 14.85
CA ARG A 183 22.88 -6.47 14.82
C ARG A 183 23.99 -7.53 14.78
N ASP A 184 23.81 -8.64 15.50
CA ASP A 184 24.75 -9.75 15.55
C ASP A 184 24.57 -10.72 14.35
N LEU A 185 23.66 -10.42 13.41
CA LEU A 185 23.35 -11.19 12.19
C LEU A 185 22.86 -12.63 12.49
N THR A 186 22.20 -12.84 13.61
CA THR A 186 21.72 -14.17 14.05
C THR A 186 20.20 -14.30 14.05
N ALA A 187 19.47 -13.24 13.71
CA ALA A 187 18.00 -13.21 13.77
C ALA A 187 17.35 -14.35 12.96
N LEU A 188 17.86 -14.66 11.77
CA LEU A 188 17.30 -15.70 10.90
C LEU A 188 17.58 -17.14 11.37
N TYR A 189 18.42 -17.33 12.40
CA TYR A 189 18.57 -18.66 13.02
C TYR A 189 17.29 -19.15 13.69
N TYR A 190 16.38 -18.24 14.05
CA TYR A 190 15.15 -18.53 14.77
C TYR A 190 13.89 -18.06 14.02
N HIS A 191 14.01 -17.04 13.16
CA HIS A 191 12.90 -16.33 12.57
C HIS A 191 11.90 -17.25 11.84
N HIS A 192 12.42 -18.17 11.00
CA HIS A 192 11.57 -19.02 10.17
C HIS A 192 10.74 -20.03 10.97
N GLU A 193 11.24 -20.52 12.12
CA GLU A 193 10.51 -21.46 12.98
C GLU A 193 9.60 -20.76 14.00
N THR A 194 9.84 -19.48 14.29
CA THR A 194 9.05 -18.71 15.27
C THR A 194 7.88 -17.96 14.66
N GLN A 195 7.69 -18.04 13.35
CA GLN A 195 6.55 -17.40 12.68
C GLN A 195 5.23 -18.06 13.11
N PRO A 196 4.17 -17.28 13.45
CA PRO A 196 2.87 -17.82 13.83
C PRO A 196 2.24 -18.68 12.73
N MET A 197 2.43 -18.32 11.47
CA MET A 197 1.96 -19.06 10.30
C MET A 197 3.10 -19.10 9.27
N PRO A 198 3.93 -20.15 9.27
CA PRO A 198 5.01 -20.28 8.29
C PRO A 198 4.48 -20.50 6.87
N GLY A 199 5.22 -20.01 5.89
CA GLY A 199 4.98 -20.28 4.47
C GLY A 199 5.45 -21.70 4.06
N PRO A 200 5.12 -22.15 2.84
CA PRO A 200 5.49 -23.48 2.35
C PRO A 200 7.00 -23.75 2.35
N LEU A 201 7.83 -22.74 2.14
CA LEU A 201 9.30 -22.85 2.10
C LEU A 201 10.00 -22.42 3.40
N SER A 202 9.26 -22.03 4.45
CA SER A 202 9.87 -21.57 5.71
C SER A 202 10.77 -22.60 6.35
N ARG A 203 10.39 -23.90 6.29
CA ARG A 203 11.23 -24.99 6.81
C ARG A 203 12.53 -25.11 6.03
N GLN A 204 12.48 -25.06 4.70
CA GLN A 204 13.69 -25.13 3.85
C GLN A 204 14.59 -23.94 4.10
N ALA A 205 14.02 -22.74 4.20
CA ALA A 205 14.75 -21.53 4.54
C ALA A 205 15.42 -21.64 5.92
N HIS A 206 14.70 -22.17 6.94
CA HIS A 206 15.29 -22.39 8.27
C HIS A 206 16.49 -23.33 8.26
N LEU A 207 16.49 -24.36 7.41
CA LEU A 207 17.55 -25.36 7.31
C LEU A 207 18.79 -24.90 6.53
N LEU A 208 18.80 -23.67 6.00
CA LEU A 208 19.96 -23.11 5.31
C LEU A 208 21.16 -22.95 6.27
N PRO A 209 22.40 -23.05 5.75
CA PRO A 209 23.59 -22.88 6.57
C PRO A 209 23.68 -21.50 7.22
N LYS A 210 24.21 -21.44 8.45
CA LYS A 210 24.38 -20.18 9.21
C LYS A 210 25.04 -19.02 8.43
N PRO A 211 26.06 -19.23 7.58
CA PRO A 211 26.61 -18.15 6.75
C PRO A 211 25.60 -17.55 5.79
N VAL A 212 24.70 -18.37 5.21
CA VAL A 212 23.63 -17.88 4.31
C VAL A 212 22.66 -17.00 5.08
N HIS A 213 22.22 -17.42 6.27
CA HIS A 213 21.38 -16.58 7.13
C HIS A 213 22.02 -15.22 7.47
N ARG A 214 23.33 -15.20 7.74
CA ARG A 214 24.03 -13.92 7.96
C ARG A 214 24.03 -13.03 6.72
N MET A 215 24.29 -13.63 5.54
CA MET A 215 24.22 -12.90 4.27
C MET A 215 22.81 -12.35 4.00
N GLU A 216 21.77 -13.11 4.29
CA GLU A 216 20.36 -12.67 4.19
C GLU A 216 20.09 -11.49 5.11
N VAL A 217 20.56 -11.50 6.36
CA VAL A 217 20.42 -10.36 7.29
C VAL A 217 21.13 -9.13 6.76
N VAL A 218 22.38 -9.26 6.26
CA VAL A 218 23.11 -8.15 5.64
C VAL A 218 22.37 -7.63 4.41
N GLY A 219 21.90 -8.52 3.52
CA GLY A 219 21.10 -8.14 2.36
C GLY A 219 19.82 -7.43 2.74
N ASN A 220 19.14 -7.89 3.79
CA ASN A 220 17.94 -7.23 4.32
C ASN A 220 18.24 -5.83 4.88
N HIS A 221 19.35 -5.66 5.62
CA HIS A 221 19.78 -4.35 6.10
C HIS A 221 20.11 -3.40 4.95
N PHE A 222 20.82 -3.88 3.93
CA PHE A 222 21.10 -3.08 2.74
C PHE A 222 19.80 -2.66 2.02
N ALA A 223 18.90 -3.63 1.77
CA ALA A 223 17.64 -3.37 1.08
C ALA A 223 16.72 -2.41 1.86
N GLN A 224 16.75 -2.43 3.19
CA GLN A 224 15.85 -1.62 4.00
C GLN A 224 16.47 -0.30 4.49
N LEU A 225 17.78 -0.20 4.64
CA LEU A 225 18.42 1.01 5.18
C LEU A 225 19.13 1.86 4.12
N VAL A 226 19.50 1.28 2.98
CA VAL A 226 20.25 1.97 1.93
C VAL A 226 19.41 2.16 0.67
N VAL A 227 18.83 1.09 0.14
CA VAL A 227 18.08 1.11 -1.12
C VAL A 227 16.92 2.12 -1.13
N PRO A 228 16.13 2.34 -0.05
CA PRO A 228 15.00 3.25 -0.08
C PRO A 228 15.34 4.70 -0.46
N PHE A 229 16.56 5.16 -0.17
CA PHE A 229 17.00 6.50 -0.57
C PHE A 229 17.13 6.63 -2.09
N PHE A 230 17.49 5.57 -2.78
CA PHE A 230 17.63 5.55 -4.25
C PHE A 230 16.28 5.49 -4.99
N LEU A 231 15.16 5.25 -4.30
CA LEU A 231 13.81 5.34 -4.87
C LEU A 231 13.48 6.77 -5.33
N PHE A 232 14.17 7.79 -4.77
CA PHE A 232 14.01 9.20 -5.15
C PHE A 232 15.05 9.68 -6.18
N ALA A 233 15.92 8.80 -6.63
CA ALA A 233 16.95 9.14 -7.61
C ALA A 233 16.34 9.28 -9.04
N PRO A 234 17.05 9.93 -9.96
CA PRO A 234 16.69 9.92 -11.37
C PRO A 234 16.66 8.51 -11.96
N GLN A 235 15.87 8.32 -13.04
CA GLN A 235 15.88 7.07 -13.79
C GLN A 235 17.24 6.85 -14.49
N PRO A 236 17.71 5.59 -14.62
CA PRO A 236 17.05 4.34 -14.22
C PRO A 236 17.30 3.90 -12.76
N VAL A 237 18.02 4.69 -11.96
CA VAL A 237 18.45 4.30 -10.59
C VAL A 237 17.24 4.01 -9.69
N ALA A 238 16.17 4.82 -9.77
CA ALA A 238 14.95 4.59 -9.00
C ALA A 238 14.28 3.24 -9.36
N SER A 239 14.22 2.90 -10.65
CA SER A 239 13.67 1.61 -11.09
C SER A 239 14.52 0.42 -10.64
N ILE A 240 15.86 0.55 -10.61
CA ILE A 240 16.76 -0.48 -10.09
C ILE A 240 16.53 -0.67 -8.59
N ALA A 241 16.42 0.43 -7.82
CA ALA A 241 16.10 0.37 -6.39
C ALA A 241 14.75 -0.32 -6.14
N ALA A 242 13.72 0.02 -6.93
CA ALA A 242 12.43 -0.67 -6.88
C ALA A 242 12.56 -2.17 -7.18
N GLY A 243 13.36 -2.54 -8.17
CA GLY A 243 13.65 -3.95 -8.50
C GLY A 243 14.28 -4.72 -7.32
N ILE A 244 15.20 -4.09 -6.59
CA ILE A 244 15.80 -4.69 -5.39
C ILE A 244 14.75 -4.88 -4.30
N VAL A 245 13.88 -3.88 -4.07
CA VAL A 245 12.77 -4.01 -3.11
C VAL A 245 11.83 -5.16 -3.53
N ILE A 246 11.42 -5.21 -4.79
CA ILE A 246 10.55 -6.28 -5.32
C ILE A 246 11.19 -7.65 -5.09
N PHE A 247 12.47 -7.81 -5.43
CA PHE A 247 13.19 -9.06 -5.25
C PHE A 247 13.22 -9.50 -3.77
N THR A 248 13.57 -8.60 -2.86
CA THR A 248 13.64 -8.91 -1.42
C THR A 248 12.27 -9.24 -0.85
N GLN A 249 11.21 -8.56 -1.29
CA GLN A 249 9.85 -8.84 -0.86
C GLN A 249 9.33 -10.19 -1.42
N LEU A 250 9.67 -10.55 -2.66
CA LEU A 250 9.36 -11.87 -3.21
C LEU A 250 10.08 -12.99 -2.43
N TRP A 251 11.33 -12.75 -2.01
CA TRP A 251 12.03 -13.68 -1.13
C TRP A 251 11.29 -13.88 0.20
N LEU A 252 10.81 -12.78 0.82
CA LEU A 252 10.00 -12.86 2.04
C LEU A 252 8.65 -13.56 1.82
N VAL A 253 8.00 -13.38 0.68
CA VAL A 253 6.79 -14.14 0.29
C VAL A 253 7.09 -15.64 0.21
N ALA A 254 8.23 -16.01 -0.36
CA ALA A 254 8.61 -17.41 -0.52
C ALA A 254 8.94 -18.10 0.83
N THR A 255 9.62 -17.37 1.72
CA THR A 255 10.17 -17.92 2.98
C THR A 255 9.37 -17.62 4.23
N GLY A 256 8.34 -16.79 4.13
CA GLY A 256 7.51 -16.36 5.24
C GLY A 256 6.04 -16.19 4.87
N ASN A 257 5.25 -15.67 5.83
CA ASN A 257 3.85 -15.35 5.65
C ASN A 257 3.51 -14.07 6.42
N PHE A 258 3.36 -12.96 5.70
CA PHE A 258 3.07 -11.63 6.27
C PHE A 258 1.75 -11.07 5.71
N ALA A 259 0.78 -11.94 5.47
CA ALA A 259 -0.49 -11.62 4.81
C ALA A 259 -0.24 -10.87 3.50
N TRP A 260 -0.92 -9.75 3.27
CA TRP A 260 -0.70 -8.93 2.06
C TRP A 260 0.34 -7.81 2.22
N LEU A 261 1.08 -7.76 3.35
CA LEU A 261 2.11 -6.72 3.56
C LEU A 261 3.13 -6.69 2.42
N ASN A 262 3.72 -7.86 2.13
CA ASN A 262 4.76 -7.98 1.10
C ASN A 262 4.22 -7.68 -0.30
N TRP A 263 3.00 -8.13 -0.61
CA TRP A 263 2.34 -7.84 -1.87
C TRP A 263 2.06 -6.35 -2.04
N ALA A 264 1.58 -5.68 -0.98
CA ALA A 264 1.38 -4.23 -0.98
C ALA A 264 2.70 -3.49 -1.17
N THR A 265 3.79 -3.96 -0.53
CA THR A 265 5.13 -3.38 -0.68
C THR A 265 5.65 -3.54 -2.12
N ILE A 266 5.48 -4.72 -2.72
CA ILE A 266 5.81 -4.98 -4.13
C ILE A 266 5.04 -4.02 -5.05
N LEU A 267 3.74 -3.87 -4.84
CA LEU A 267 2.92 -2.96 -5.64
C LEU A 267 3.39 -1.51 -5.48
N LEU A 268 3.67 -1.06 -4.27
CA LEU A 268 4.17 0.30 -4.01
C LEU A 268 5.51 0.57 -4.72
N ALA A 269 6.37 -0.45 -4.86
CA ALA A 269 7.66 -0.29 -5.53
C ALA A 269 7.49 0.09 -7.01
N PHE A 270 6.41 -0.32 -7.65
CA PHE A 270 6.13 0.10 -9.04
C PHE A 270 5.95 1.61 -9.20
N ALA A 271 5.64 2.36 -8.12
CA ALA A 271 5.58 3.83 -8.19
C ALA A 271 6.93 4.47 -8.62
N ALA A 272 8.05 3.77 -8.45
CA ALA A 272 9.38 4.22 -8.87
C ALA A 272 9.86 3.59 -10.19
N VAL A 273 9.05 2.73 -10.83
CA VAL A 273 9.39 2.06 -12.10
C VAL A 273 8.83 2.84 -13.28
N SER A 274 9.71 3.36 -14.14
CA SER A 274 9.29 4.04 -15.37
C SER A 274 9.01 3.07 -16.51
N ASP A 275 8.11 3.46 -17.42
CA ASP A 275 7.69 2.66 -18.57
C ASP A 275 8.85 2.22 -19.48
N PRO A 276 9.86 3.08 -19.79
CA PRO A 276 11.01 2.66 -20.57
C PRO A 276 11.82 1.53 -19.91
N VAL A 277 11.98 1.59 -18.57
CA VAL A 277 12.70 0.53 -17.84
C VAL A 277 11.86 -0.74 -17.75
N ALA A 278 10.56 -0.61 -17.47
CA ALA A 278 9.65 -1.75 -17.47
C ALA A 278 9.63 -2.48 -18.80
N HIS A 279 9.56 -1.74 -19.92
CA HIS A 279 9.62 -2.29 -21.27
C HIS A 279 10.98 -2.93 -21.58
N ALA A 280 12.08 -2.34 -21.13
CA ALA A 280 13.41 -2.93 -21.32
C ALA A 280 13.57 -4.29 -20.64
N VAL A 281 12.92 -4.50 -19.48
CA VAL A 281 12.92 -5.76 -18.74
C VAL A 281 11.90 -6.75 -19.32
N VAL A 282 10.73 -6.28 -19.69
CA VAL A 282 9.63 -7.07 -20.27
C VAL A 282 9.15 -6.41 -21.55
N PRO A 283 9.74 -6.74 -22.70
CA PRO A 283 9.41 -6.09 -23.99
C PRO A 283 7.94 -6.22 -24.43
N ALA A 284 7.18 -7.15 -23.82
CA ALA A 284 5.74 -7.29 -24.06
C ALA A 284 4.90 -6.16 -23.42
N ILE A 285 5.47 -5.37 -22.52
CA ILE A 285 4.80 -4.21 -21.93
C ILE A 285 4.78 -3.09 -22.99
N PRO A 286 3.61 -2.58 -23.41
CA PRO A 286 3.55 -1.51 -24.39
C PRO A 286 4.12 -0.21 -23.83
N LEU A 287 4.88 0.54 -24.62
CA LEU A 287 5.34 1.89 -24.29
C LEU A 287 4.21 2.93 -24.43
N ASP A 288 3.26 2.66 -25.31
CA ASP A 288 2.11 3.52 -25.57
C ASP A 288 0.81 2.87 -25.07
N TRP A 289 0.48 3.14 -23.81
CA TRP A 289 -0.74 2.64 -23.17
C TRP A 289 -2.02 3.26 -23.71
N HIS A 290 -1.94 4.46 -24.28
CA HIS A 290 -3.09 5.13 -24.87
C HIS A 290 -3.47 4.50 -26.19
N ALA A 291 -2.48 4.10 -27.00
CA ALA A 291 -2.72 3.34 -28.22
C ALA A 291 -3.26 1.95 -27.93
N ALA A 292 -2.72 1.26 -26.92
CA ALA A 292 -3.15 -0.07 -26.52
C ALA A 292 -4.57 -0.09 -25.91
N ALA A 293 -5.02 1.02 -25.30
CA ALA A 293 -6.38 1.15 -24.75
C ALA A 293 -7.45 1.52 -25.82
N GLY A 294 -7.09 1.55 -27.11
CA GLY A 294 -8.02 1.86 -28.19
C GLY A 294 -8.39 3.34 -28.31
N SER A 295 -7.74 4.22 -27.55
CA SER A 295 -7.88 5.68 -27.68
C SER A 295 -6.97 6.18 -28.82
N ALA A 296 -7.21 5.69 -30.04
CA ALA A 296 -6.53 6.17 -31.22
C ALA A 296 -6.79 7.68 -31.41
N GLY A 297 -5.78 8.51 -31.18
CA GLY A 297 -5.76 9.88 -31.66
C GLY A 297 -5.74 11.02 -30.65
N ALA A 298 -5.82 10.77 -29.35
CA ALA A 298 -5.57 11.83 -28.38
C ALA A 298 -4.22 11.57 -27.71
N GLY A 299 -3.20 12.33 -28.07
CA GLY A 299 -2.04 12.49 -27.21
C GLY A 299 -2.56 12.80 -25.81
N ALA A 300 -1.98 12.21 -24.77
CA ALA A 300 -2.45 12.37 -23.39
C ALA A 300 -2.77 13.85 -23.14
N SER A 301 -4.04 14.17 -23.04
CA SER A 301 -4.47 15.55 -22.78
C SER A 301 -3.93 15.90 -21.42
N ARG A 302 -3.27 17.08 -21.30
CA ARG A 302 -2.77 17.59 -20.02
C ARG A 302 -3.86 17.48 -18.96
N SER A 303 -3.45 17.18 -17.75
CA SER A 303 -4.38 17.08 -16.62
C SER A 303 -5.21 18.37 -16.48
N PRO A 304 -6.54 18.27 -16.34
CA PRO A 304 -7.39 19.44 -16.13
C PRO A 304 -7.00 20.19 -14.86
N VAL A 305 -7.09 21.52 -14.87
CA VAL A 305 -6.69 22.39 -13.73
C VAL A 305 -7.43 22.01 -12.44
N TRP A 306 -8.72 21.69 -12.52
CA TRP A 306 -9.49 21.26 -11.35
C TRP A 306 -8.97 19.96 -10.76
N TRP A 307 -8.50 19.02 -11.60
CA TRP A 307 -7.90 17.76 -11.16
C TRP A 307 -6.56 18.02 -10.46
N LEU A 308 -5.70 18.84 -11.04
CA LEU A 308 -4.44 19.25 -10.43
C LEU A 308 -4.65 19.95 -9.09
N ALA A 309 -5.68 20.78 -8.95
CA ALA A 309 -6.02 21.41 -7.68
C ALA A 309 -6.35 20.39 -6.58
N ILE A 310 -7.15 19.34 -6.91
CA ILE A 310 -7.46 18.23 -5.99
C ILE A 310 -6.18 17.49 -5.61
N VAL A 311 -5.35 17.12 -6.59
CA VAL A 311 -4.08 16.40 -6.38
C VAL A 311 -3.14 17.21 -5.48
N LEU A 312 -3.00 18.51 -5.72
CA LEU A 312 -2.14 19.38 -4.91
C LEU A 312 -2.69 19.54 -3.47
N ALA A 313 -4.00 19.67 -3.31
CA ALA A 313 -4.62 19.72 -1.98
C ALA A 313 -4.38 18.45 -1.16
N VAL A 314 -4.51 17.27 -1.80
CA VAL A 314 -4.22 15.99 -1.15
C VAL A 314 -2.71 15.82 -0.88
N THR A 315 -1.87 16.25 -1.81
CA THR A 315 -0.42 16.27 -1.60
C THR A 315 -0.06 17.10 -0.37
N ALA A 316 -0.57 18.32 -0.26
CA ALA A 316 -0.37 19.18 0.91
C ALA A 316 -0.86 18.54 2.21
N LEU A 317 -2.05 17.94 2.19
CA LEU A 317 -2.60 17.20 3.33
C LEU A 317 -1.66 16.09 3.79
N LEU A 318 -1.19 15.24 2.88
CA LEU A 318 -0.33 14.11 3.21
C LEU A 318 1.08 14.55 3.64
N LEU A 319 1.60 15.65 3.11
CA LEU A 319 2.85 16.24 3.60
C LEU A 319 2.71 16.73 5.05
N VAL A 320 1.60 17.40 5.39
CA VAL A 320 1.32 17.82 6.78
C VAL A 320 1.19 16.59 7.70
N LEU A 321 0.46 15.55 7.28
CA LEU A 321 0.31 14.32 8.05
C LEU A 321 1.63 13.54 8.20
N SER A 322 2.58 13.72 7.30
CA SER A 322 3.90 13.09 7.33
C SER A 322 4.82 13.60 8.44
N TYR A 323 4.51 14.74 9.05
CA TYR A 323 5.31 15.29 10.17
C TYR A 323 5.51 14.27 11.31
N ARG A 324 4.44 13.60 11.74
CA ARG A 324 4.52 12.62 12.84
C ARG A 324 5.30 11.35 12.46
N PRO A 325 5.08 10.71 11.30
CA PRO A 325 5.94 9.64 10.80
C PRO A 325 7.42 10.02 10.72
N ILE A 326 7.75 11.19 10.18
CA ILE A 326 9.15 11.66 10.11
C ILE A 326 9.75 11.77 11.52
N ARG A 327 9.04 12.42 12.44
CA ARG A 327 9.48 12.52 13.83
C ARG A 327 9.68 11.16 14.49
N ASN A 328 8.81 10.19 14.17
CA ASN A 328 8.93 8.81 14.66
C ASN A 328 10.18 8.11 14.10
N LEU A 329 10.49 8.25 12.82
CA LEU A 329 11.71 7.71 12.21
C LEU A 329 12.99 8.27 12.87
N LEU A 330 12.96 9.54 13.30
CA LEU A 330 14.08 10.17 13.99
C LEU A 330 14.16 9.82 15.49
N SER A 331 13.10 9.26 16.08
CA SER A 331 13.04 8.90 17.50
C SER A 331 13.85 7.66 17.81
N ARG A 332 14.54 7.64 18.96
CA ARG A 332 15.17 6.43 19.51
C ARG A 332 14.14 5.39 19.99
N GLN A 333 12.95 5.85 20.38
CA GLN A 333 11.81 5.02 20.79
C GLN A 333 10.79 4.99 19.66
N GLN A 334 11.19 4.41 18.54
CA GLN A 334 10.34 4.31 17.36
C GLN A 334 9.13 3.42 17.62
N LEU A 335 7.94 3.95 17.31
CA LEU A 335 6.69 3.18 17.37
C LEU A 335 6.54 2.35 16.09
N MET A 336 6.15 1.10 16.26
CA MET A 336 5.76 0.21 15.17
C MET A 336 4.26 0.30 14.91
N ASN A 337 3.86 0.25 13.64
CA ASN A 337 2.48 0.07 13.22
C ASN A 337 1.47 0.95 13.98
N ALA A 338 1.75 2.26 14.05
CA ALA A 338 0.92 3.21 14.76
C ALA A 338 0.31 4.25 13.81
N SER A 339 -0.99 4.51 13.98
CA SER A 339 -1.68 5.62 13.33
C SER A 339 -1.81 6.80 14.29
N PHE A 340 -1.47 8.00 13.80
CA PHE A 340 -1.54 9.23 14.58
C PHE A 340 -2.86 9.99 14.42
N ASN A 341 -3.75 9.50 13.59
CA ASN A 341 -5.04 10.13 13.36
C ASN A 341 -6.15 9.09 13.12
N ARG A 342 -7.39 9.56 13.26
CA ARG A 342 -8.58 8.71 13.11
C ARG A 342 -8.84 8.18 11.70
N TRP A 343 -8.17 8.75 10.68
CA TRP A 343 -8.38 8.44 9.28
C TRP A 343 -7.41 7.37 8.74
N GLN A 344 -6.52 6.87 9.59
CA GLN A 344 -5.50 5.87 9.24
C GLN A 344 -4.58 6.33 8.10
N LEU A 345 -4.21 7.62 8.08
CA LEU A 345 -3.31 8.24 7.10
C LEU A 345 -2.05 8.76 7.79
N GLY A 346 -0.91 8.76 7.10
CA GLY A 346 0.36 9.19 7.67
C GLY A 346 0.78 8.30 8.85
N ASN A 347 0.76 7.00 8.65
CA ASN A 347 1.08 5.99 9.67
C ASN A 347 2.58 5.75 9.79
N THR A 348 2.98 5.07 10.86
CA THR A 348 4.32 4.50 11.00
C THR A 348 4.26 3.00 10.76
N TYR A 349 5.32 2.51 10.15
CA TYR A 349 5.54 1.11 9.85
C TYR A 349 6.91 0.68 10.37
N GLY A 350 7.06 -0.61 10.68
CA GLY A 350 8.33 -1.13 11.14
C GLY A 350 8.30 -2.55 11.62
#